data_f4f8db8511107aa9372720d051191e36
#
_entry.id   f4f8db8511107aa9372720d051191e36
#
_cell.length_a   1.000
_cell.length_b   1.000
_cell.length_c   1.000
_cell.angle_alpha   90.00
_cell.angle_beta   90.00
_cell.angle_gamma   90.00
#
_symmetry.space_group_name_H-M   'P 1'
#
loop_
_entity.id
_entity.type
_entity.pdbx_description
1 polymer ?
#
loop_
_entity_poly.entity_id
_entity_poly.type
_entity_poly.pdbx_seq_one_letter_code
_entity_poly.pdbx_strand_id
1 'polypeptide(L)'
;MKMILKSLHLENFKGVKDKTYEFGKTTRVSGMNRRGKTTIGAAWYWLMSDKNYELVSNPNIRPDNIEDCIPTVTADVDVDGKEITLSKMQKRKVGKPDANGVSKVTITNTYEINSVPKTERDFKAYLEELGFDFGKFLICSHPNVFTKDLSLKKKQDEMRKSLFAMASEKTDLEIAQMNKETADVA
;
A
#
# COMPACT_ATOMS: atom_id res chain seq x y z
N MET A 1 1.20 17.03 6.48
CA MET A 1 2.26 16.01 6.46
C MET A 1 2.55 15.58 5.03
N LYS A 2 3.81 15.43 4.67
CA LYS A 2 4.26 15.04 3.32
C LYS A 2 5.17 13.81 3.44
N MET A 3 4.71 12.67 2.93
CA MET A 3 5.50 11.45 2.81
C MET A 3 6.00 11.32 1.36
N ILE A 4 7.30 11.14 1.18
CA ILE A 4 7.95 11.00 -0.12
C ILE A 4 8.71 9.69 -0.14
N LEU A 5 8.40 8.80 -1.08
CA LEU A 5 9.17 7.60 -1.33
C LEU A 5 10.50 7.97 -2.00
N LYS A 6 11.63 7.61 -1.38
CA LYS A 6 12.99 7.85 -1.88
C LYS A 6 13.53 6.65 -2.62
N SER A 7 13.43 5.48 -2.01
CA SER A 7 13.86 4.23 -2.62
C SER A 7 12.90 3.09 -2.32
N LEU A 8 12.92 2.06 -3.17
CA LEU A 8 12.18 0.82 -2.96
C LEU A 8 13.08 -0.35 -3.37
N HIS A 9 13.49 -1.13 -2.41
CA HIS A 9 14.28 -2.33 -2.59
C HIS A 9 13.39 -3.57 -2.55
N LEU A 10 13.50 -4.41 -3.55
CA LEU A 10 12.75 -5.65 -3.68
C LEU A 10 13.69 -6.85 -3.73
N GLU A 11 13.47 -7.80 -2.85
CA GLU A 11 14.14 -9.09 -2.81
C GLU A 11 13.14 -10.23 -2.96
N ASN A 12 13.35 -11.12 -3.91
CA ASN A 12 12.51 -12.28 -4.15
C ASN A 12 11.00 -11.95 -4.28
N PHE A 13 10.68 -10.75 -4.75
CA PHE A 13 9.31 -10.28 -4.86
C PHE A 13 8.78 -10.51 -6.28
N LYS A 14 7.86 -11.47 -6.45
CA LYS A 14 7.34 -11.91 -7.76
C LYS A 14 8.50 -12.24 -8.71
N GLY A 15 8.59 -11.61 -9.87
CA GLY A 15 9.64 -11.81 -10.84
C GLY A 15 10.93 -11.01 -10.60
N VAL A 16 11.04 -10.25 -9.51
CA VAL A 16 12.22 -9.46 -9.15
C VAL A 16 13.04 -10.22 -8.12
N LYS A 17 14.27 -10.57 -8.48
CA LYS A 17 15.18 -11.33 -7.61
C LYS A 17 15.83 -10.46 -6.56
N ASP A 18 16.44 -9.36 -6.98
CA ASP A 18 17.09 -8.37 -6.12
C ASP A 18 17.26 -7.09 -6.94
N LYS A 19 16.57 -6.00 -6.53
CA LYS A 19 16.65 -4.71 -7.22
C LYS A 19 16.18 -3.55 -6.37
N THR A 20 16.96 -2.47 -6.40
CA THR A 20 16.59 -1.17 -5.83
C THR A 20 16.11 -0.22 -6.94
N TYR A 21 15.07 0.53 -6.64
CA TYR A 21 14.50 1.57 -7.49
C TYR A 21 14.56 2.89 -6.71
N GLU A 22 15.15 3.91 -7.33
CA GLU A 22 15.23 5.25 -6.77
C GLU A 22 14.09 6.12 -7.31
N PHE A 23 13.55 7.01 -6.46
CA PHE A 23 12.44 7.88 -6.78
C PHE A 23 12.80 9.34 -6.53
N GLY A 24 12.50 10.19 -7.50
CA GLY A 24 12.58 11.64 -7.37
C GLY A 24 11.21 12.25 -7.09
N LYS A 25 11.12 13.56 -7.13
CA LYS A 25 9.86 14.32 -7.00
C LYS A 25 8.79 13.82 -7.99
N THR A 26 9.22 13.46 -9.19
CA THR A 26 8.41 12.82 -10.22
C THR A 26 9.24 11.74 -10.87
N THR A 27 8.73 10.51 -10.90
CA THR A 27 9.42 9.36 -11.48
C THR A 27 8.56 8.73 -12.55
N ARG A 28 9.10 8.62 -13.76
CA ARG A 28 8.45 7.90 -14.86
C ARG A 28 9.04 6.50 -14.99
N VAL A 29 8.22 5.47 -14.82
CA VAL A 29 8.62 4.09 -15.03
C VAL A 29 8.22 3.66 -16.45
N SER A 30 9.20 3.39 -17.29
CA SER A 30 9.01 2.96 -18.67
C SER A 30 9.71 1.62 -18.95
N GLY A 31 9.28 0.92 -19.97
CA GLY A 31 9.88 -0.35 -20.39
C GLY A 31 8.87 -1.24 -21.10
N MET A 32 9.36 -2.33 -21.68
CA MET A 32 8.54 -3.32 -22.39
C MET A 32 7.53 -4.00 -21.45
N ASN A 33 6.47 -4.55 -22.01
CA ASN A 33 5.49 -5.32 -21.26
C ASN A 33 6.16 -6.53 -20.57
N ARG A 34 5.63 -6.95 -19.43
CA ARG A 34 6.14 -8.06 -18.60
C ARG A 34 7.54 -7.84 -17.99
N ARG A 35 8.08 -6.62 -17.98
CA ARG A 35 9.38 -6.26 -17.37
C ARG A 35 9.27 -5.71 -15.93
N GLY A 36 8.19 -6.01 -15.22
CA GLY A 36 8.07 -5.71 -13.79
C GLY A 36 7.63 -4.27 -13.45
N LYS A 37 7.13 -3.46 -14.40
CA LYS A 37 6.63 -2.11 -14.11
C LYS A 37 5.56 -2.09 -13.02
N THR A 38 4.56 -2.95 -13.17
CA THR A 38 3.46 -3.11 -12.19
C THR A 38 3.94 -3.72 -10.88
N THR A 39 5.03 -4.48 -10.90
CA THR A 39 5.61 -5.10 -9.70
C THR A 39 6.10 -4.07 -8.70
N ILE A 40 6.63 -2.93 -9.16
CA ILE A 40 7.08 -1.81 -8.32
C ILE A 40 5.89 -1.25 -7.51
N GLY A 41 4.81 -0.91 -8.21
CA GLY A 41 3.59 -0.42 -7.56
C GLY A 41 2.94 -1.48 -6.65
N ALA A 42 2.95 -2.76 -7.07
CA ALA A 42 2.42 -3.86 -6.25
C ALA A 42 3.24 -4.07 -4.97
N ALA A 43 4.57 -3.90 -5.03
CA ALA A 43 5.43 -4.01 -3.86
C ALA A 43 5.17 -2.89 -2.85
N TRP A 44 5.11 -1.64 -3.32
CA TRP A 44 4.74 -0.50 -2.49
C TRP A 44 3.36 -0.68 -1.87
N TYR A 45 2.38 -1.08 -2.68
CA TYR A 45 1.03 -1.32 -2.19
C TYR A 45 0.97 -2.43 -1.13
N TRP A 46 1.67 -3.56 -1.34
CA TRP A 46 1.75 -4.64 -0.37
C TRP A 46 2.45 -4.23 0.92
N LEU A 47 3.55 -3.47 0.84
CA LEU A 47 4.25 -2.95 2.03
C LEU A 47 3.31 -2.15 2.92
N MET A 48 2.50 -1.27 2.33
CA MET A 48 1.65 -0.34 3.05
C MET A 48 0.31 -0.96 3.50
N SER A 49 -0.21 -1.95 2.79
CA SER A 49 -1.59 -2.43 2.97
C SER A 49 -1.77 -3.90 3.36
N ASP A 50 -0.72 -4.72 3.34
CA ASP A 50 -0.80 -6.17 3.46
C ASP A 50 -1.63 -6.89 2.38
N LYS A 51 -2.02 -6.18 1.34
CA LYS A 51 -2.90 -6.69 0.28
C LYS A 51 -2.25 -6.57 -1.09
N ASN A 52 -2.76 -7.34 -2.04
CA ASN A 52 -2.45 -7.11 -3.46
C ASN A 52 -3.47 -6.13 -4.08
N TYR A 53 -3.32 -5.83 -5.37
CA TYR A 53 -4.28 -5.00 -6.12
C TYR A 53 -5.68 -5.61 -6.27
N GLU A 54 -5.89 -6.85 -5.88
CA GLU A 54 -7.19 -7.50 -5.84
C GLU A 54 -7.81 -7.45 -4.43
N LEU A 55 -7.15 -6.75 -3.50
CA LEU A 55 -7.52 -6.62 -2.08
C LEU A 55 -7.46 -7.96 -1.31
N VAL A 56 -6.78 -8.95 -1.86
CA VAL A 56 -6.55 -10.24 -1.18
C VAL A 56 -5.49 -10.04 -0.10
N SER A 57 -5.83 -10.42 1.14
CA SER A 57 -4.90 -10.40 2.26
C SER A 57 -3.89 -11.55 2.16
N ASN A 58 -2.65 -11.31 2.59
CA ASN A 58 -1.54 -12.28 2.53
C ASN A 58 -1.38 -12.95 1.15
N PRO A 59 -1.29 -12.17 0.08
CA PRO A 59 -1.17 -12.70 -1.27
C PRO A 59 0.11 -13.52 -1.42
N ASN A 60 0.12 -14.45 -2.37
CA ASN A 60 1.37 -15.08 -2.81
C ASN A 60 2.19 -14.05 -3.61
N ILE A 61 3.31 -13.64 -3.05
CA ILE A 61 4.23 -12.66 -3.65
C ILE A 61 5.58 -13.28 -4.00
N ARG A 62 5.73 -14.60 -3.85
CA ARG A 62 6.94 -15.33 -4.21
C ARG A 62 7.10 -15.39 -5.73
N PRO A 63 8.35 -15.54 -6.20
CA PRO A 63 8.60 -15.92 -7.58
C PRO A 63 7.96 -17.27 -7.88
N ASP A 64 7.44 -17.41 -9.09
CA ASP A 64 7.03 -18.72 -9.58
C ASP A 64 8.24 -19.66 -9.57
N ASN A 65 8.11 -20.87 -9.13
CA ASN A 65 9.17 -21.89 -9.03
C ASN A 65 10.23 -21.75 -7.91
N ILE A 66 10.13 -20.77 -7.01
CA ILE A 66 11.01 -20.65 -5.84
C ILE A 66 10.14 -20.60 -4.57
N GLU A 67 9.91 -21.78 -3.97
CA GLU A 67 9.08 -21.85 -2.76
C GLU A 67 9.82 -21.44 -1.48
N ASP A 68 11.12 -21.78 -1.40
CA ASP A 68 11.97 -21.56 -0.21
C ASP A 68 12.72 -20.21 -0.29
N CYS A 69 12.00 -19.13 -0.57
CA CYS A 69 12.54 -17.79 -0.49
C CYS A 69 11.74 -16.94 0.50
N ILE A 70 12.36 -15.87 0.96
CA ILE A 70 11.73 -14.86 1.80
C ILE A 70 11.57 -13.59 0.95
N PRO A 71 10.37 -13.34 0.38
CA PRO A 71 10.12 -12.07 -0.28
C PRO A 71 10.23 -10.93 0.71
N THR A 72 11.04 -9.93 0.35
CA THR A 72 11.28 -8.75 1.16
C THR A 72 11.03 -7.50 0.34
N VAL A 73 10.37 -6.53 0.93
CA VAL A 73 10.22 -5.18 0.39
C VAL A 73 10.67 -4.19 1.45
N THR A 74 11.65 -3.36 1.09
CA THR A 74 12.15 -2.29 1.94
C THR A 74 11.99 -0.96 1.22
N ALA A 75 11.48 0.04 1.92
CA ALA A 75 11.28 1.38 1.40
C ALA A 75 11.94 2.41 2.30
N ASP A 76 12.70 3.32 1.72
CA ASP A 76 13.15 4.53 2.39
C ASP A 76 12.20 5.66 2.04
N VAL A 77 11.58 6.24 3.06
CA VAL A 77 10.63 7.33 2.95
C VAL A 77 11.12 8.55 3.73
N ASP A 78 10.89 9.71 3.16
CA ASP A 78 11.09 10.99 3.83
C ASP A 78 9.72 11.50 4.31
N VAL A 79 9.60 11.70 5.59
CA VAL A 79 8.39 12.24 6.22
C VAL A 79 8.72 13.57 6.88
N ASP A 80 8.32 14.67 6.24
CA ASP A 80 8.59 16.04 6.68
C ASP A 80 10.08 16.30 7.03
N GLY A 81 11.00 15.74 6.24
CA GLY A 81 12.46 15.88 6.38
C GLY A 81 13.12 14.82 7.30
N LYS A 82 12.36 13.87 7.82
CA LYS A 82 12.87 12.73 8.59
C LYS A 82 12.88 11.47 7.71
N GLU A 83 14.06 10.88 7.55
CA GLU A 83 14.20 9.61 6.83
C GLU A 83 13.79 8.42 7.73
N ILE A 84 12.97 7.54 7.17
CA ILE A 84 12.45 6.34 7.83
C ILE A 84 12.55 5.18 6.86
N THR A 85 13.12 4.07 7.32
CA THR A 85 13.17 2.81 6.57
C THR A 85 12.05 1.89 7.06
N LEU A 86 11.17 1.51 6.15
CA LEU A 86 10.08 0.55 6.38
C LEU A 86 10.42 -0.75 5.67
N SER A 87 10.39 -1.88 6.37
CA SER A 87 10.66 -3.19 5.77
C SER A 87 9.57 -4.20 6.12
N LYS A 88 9.28 -5.07 5.17
CA LYS A 88 8.32 -6.15 5.32
C LYS A 88 8.79 -7.39 4.60
N MET A 89 8.71 -8.51 5.31
CA MET A 89 9.12 -9.82 4.82
C MET A 89 7.96 -10.81 4.95
N GLN A 90 7.84 -11.74 4.01
CA GLN A 90 6.85 -12.81 4.08
C GLN A 90 7.53 -14.15 4.26
N LYS A 91 7.29 -14.78 5.40
CA LYS A 91 7.77 -16.13 5.72
C LYS A 91 6.71 -17.17 5.39
N ARG A 92 7.14 -18.33 4.86
CA ARG A 92 6.31 -19.50 4.60
C ARG A 92 6.77 -20.64 5.49
N LYS A 93 5.85 -21.26 6.19
CA LYS A 93 6.12 -22.46 6.98
C LYS A 93 5.22 -23.58 6.48
N VAL A 94 5.83 -24.68 6.08
CA VAL A 94 5.12 -25.90 5.70
C VAL A 94 5.05 -26.78 6.95
N GLY A 95 3.83 -27.12 7.38
CA GLY A 95 3.59 -28.03 8.49
C GLY A 95 3.86 -29.48 8.11
N LYS A 96 3.81 -30.37 9.08
CA LYS A 96 3.86 -31.80 8.81
C LYS A 96 2.61 -32.22 8.00
N PRO A 97 2.73 -33.18 7.06
CA PRO A 97 1.60 -33.71 6.35
C PRO A 97 0.60 -34.37 7.33
N ASP A 98 -0.67 -34.20 7.04
CA ASP A 98 -1.77 -34.87 7.74
C ASP A 98 -1.88 -36.36 7.33
N ALA A 99 -2.89 -37.05 7.85
CA ALA A 99 -3.14 -38.45 7.53
C ALA A 99 -3.43 -38.70 6.02
N ASN A 100 -3.77 -37.67 5.27
CA ASN A 100 -4.04 -37.70 3.81
C ASN A 100 -2.82 -37.23 2.99
N GLY A 101 -1.66 -36.97 3.63
CA GLY A 101 -0.45 -36.48 2.98
C GLY A 101 -0.46 -35.00 2.64
N VAL A 102 -1.44 -34.23 3.12
CA VAL A 102 -1.56 -32.80 2.83
C VAL A 102 -0.86 -31.97 3.92
N SER A 103 0.09 -31.15 3.52
CA SER A 103 0.79 -30.25 4.43
C SER A 103 0.11 -28.90 4.52
N LYS A 104 -0.16 -28.42 5.74
CA LYS A 104 -0.70 -27.09 5.97
C LYS A 104 0.40 -26.04 5.75
N VAL A 105 0.17 -25.12 4.84
CA VAL A 105 1.05 -23.96 4.60
C VAL A 105 0.57 -22.78 5.42
N THR A 106 1.46 -22.21 6.21
CA THR A 106 1.20 -20.98 6.98
C THR A 106 2.08 -19.85 6.42
N ILE A 107 1.47 -18.73 6.09
CA ILE A 107 2.13 -17.51 5.64
C ILE A 107 2.09 -16.50 6.78
N THR A 108 3.24 -15.92 7.11
CA THR A 108 3.36 -14.92 8.17
C THR A 108 4.18 -13.75 7.67
N ASN A 109 3.67 -12.53 7.85
CA ASN A 109 4.41 -11.32 7.57
C ASN A 109 5.16 -10.87 8.84
N THR A 110 6.36 -10.35 8.64
CA THR A 110 7.16 -9.68 9.67
C THR A 110 7.49 -8.27 9.22
N TYR A 111 7.55 -7.34 10.16
CA TYR A 111 7.64 -5.91 9.91
C TYR A 111 8.82 -5.33 10.67
N GLU A 112 9.49 -4.35 10.06
CA GLU A 112 10.57 -3.60 10.70
C GLU A 112 10.44 -2.10 10.38
N ILE A 113 10.81 -1.28 11.35
CA ILE A 113 10.94 0.16 11.21
C ILE A 113 12.36 0.54 11.65
N ASN A 114 13.14 1.14 10.75
CA ASN A 114 14.54 1.46 11.00
C ASN A 114 15.34 0.24 11.52
N SER A 115 15.12 -0.92 10.89
CA SER A 115 15.72 -2.22 11.27
C SER A 115 15.29 -2.74 12.67
N VAL A 116 14.29 -2.13 13.30
CA VAL A 116 13.73 -2.61 14.57
C VAL A 116 12.48 -3.43 14.29
N PRO A 117 12.44 -4.72 14.69
CA PRO A 117 11.26 -5.56 14.52
C PRO A 117 10.02 -4.98 15.22
N LYS A 118 8.88 -5.05 14.56
CA LYS A 118 7.58 -4.57 15.04
C LYS A 118 6.51 -5.63 14.83
N THR A 119 5.48 -5.58 15.68
CA THR A 119 4.24 -6.32 15.39
C THR A 119 3.49 -5.63 14.25
N GLU A 120 2.57 -6.34 13.59
CA GLU A 120 1.68 -5.75 12.57
C GLU A 120 0.92 -4.53 13.12
N ARG A 121 0.43 -4.66 14.35
CA ARG A 121 -0.31 -3.60 15.05
C ARG A 121 0.56 -2.36 15.26
N ASP A 122 1.78 -2.54 15.79
CA ASP A 122 2.68 -1.41 16.07
C ASP A 122 3.19 -0.76 14.79
N PHE A 123 3.39 -1.54 13.73
CA PHE A 123 3.75 -1.01 12.42
C PHE A 123 2.65 -0.12 11.85
N LYS A 124 1.39 -0.57 11.89
CA LYS A 124 0.23 0.22 11.44
C LYS A 124 0.01 1.46 12.29
N ALA A 125 0.07 1.33 13.62
CA ALA A 125 -0.05 2.47 14.53
C ALA A 125 1.03 3.53 14.26
N TYR A 126 2.27 3.11 14.00
CA TYR A 126 3.34 4.04 13.63
C TYR A 126 3.07 4.77 12.31
N LEU A 127 2.54 4.08 11.29
CA LEU A 127 2.14 4.74 10.04
C LEU A 127 1.01 5.76 10.27
N GLU A 128 0.04 5.44 11.13
CA GLU A 128 -1.04 6.36 11.50
C GLU A 128 -0.51 7.57 12.28
N GLU A 129 0.43 7.39 13.21
CA GLU A 129 1.12 8.49 13.92
C GLU A 129 1.88 9.41 12.95
N LEU A 130 2.45 8.85 11.90
CA LEU A 130 3.03 9.61 10.79
C LEU A 130 1.97 10.27 9.89
N GLY A 131 0.67 10.16 10.23
CA GLY A 131 -0.45 10.71 9.47
C GLY A 131 -0.77 9.95 8.18
N PHE A 132 -0.32 8.71 8.05
CA PHE A 132 -0.71 7.86 6.93
C PHE A 132 -2.17 7.42 7.10
N ASP A 133 -3.00 7.78 6.14
CA ASP A 133 -4.40 7.38 6.08
C ASP A 133 -4.57 6.30 5.01
N PHE A 134 -4.86 5.08 5.47
CA PHE A 134 -5.01 3.94 4.57
C PHE A 134 -6.17 4.12 3.59
N GLY A 135 -7.27 4.76 3.99
CA GLY A 135 -8.41 5.03 3.12
C GLY A 135 -8.04 5.96 1.96
N LYS A 136 -7.34 7.06 2.27
CA LYS A 136 -6.81 7.99 1.27
C LYS A 136 -5.78 7.32 0.37
N PHE A 137 -4.86 6.55 0.96
CA PHE A 137 -3.89 5.78 0.19
C PHE A 137 -4.55 4.83 -0.80
N LEU A 138 -5.58 4.09 -0.37
CA LEU A 138 -6.34 3.19 -1.22
C LEU A 138 -6.97 3.93 -2.41
N ILE A 139 -7.63 5.05 -2.15
CA ILE A 139 -8.27 5.87 -3.19
C ILE A 139 -7.24 6.37 -4.20
N CYS A 140 -6.07 6.84 -3.74
CA CYS A 140 -5.05 7.44 -4.60
C CYS A 140 -4.19 6.41 -5.34
N SER A 141 -3.98 5.23 -4.78
CA SER A 141 -3.00 4.25 -5.30
C SER A 141 -3.60 3.02 -5.95
N HIS A 142 -4.86 2.68 -5.66
CA HIS A 142 -5.46 1.46 -6.16
C HIS A 142 -6.07 1.66 -7.55
N PRO A 143 -5.57 0.96 -8.59
CA PRO A 143 -5.97 1.22 -9.97
C PRO A 143 -7.45 0.90 -10.28
N ASN A 144 -8.08 0.04 -9.49
CA ASN A 144 -9.44 -0.43 -9.71
C ASN A 144 -10.47 0.14 -8.72
N VAL A 145 -10.09 1.02 -7.79
CA VAL A 145 -11.03 1.60 -6.82
C VAL A 145 -12.18 2.31 -7.53
N PHE A 146 -11.85 3.06 -8.58
CA PHE A 146 -12.85 3.80 -9.34
C PHE A 146 -13.63 2.94 -10.37
N THR A 147 -13.12 1.78 -10.75
CA THR A 147 -13.73 0.97 -11.82
C THR A 147 -14.55 -0.20 -11.34
N LYS A 148 -14.10 -0.89 -10.30
CA LYS A 148 -14.79 -2.09 -9.77
C LYS A 148 -15.83 -1.81 -8.69
N ASP A 149 -15.60 -0.80 -7.86
CA ASP A 149 -16.47 -0.51 -6.70
C ASP A 149 -17.55 0.55 -6.97
N LEU A 150 -17.52 1.20 -8.11
CA LEU A 150 -18.48 2.25 -8.49
C LEU A 150 -19.86 1.72 -8.91
N SER A 151 -20.07 0.41 -8.97
CA SER A 151 -21.36 -0.18 -9.35
C SER A 151 -22.47 0.00 -8.31
N LEU A 152 -22.12 0.31 -7.05
CA LEU A 152 -23.09 0.50 -5.96
C LEU A 152 -23.17 1.99 -5.58
N LYS A 153 -24.36 2.60 -5.75
CA LYS A 153 -24.62 4.01 -5.47
C LYS A 153 -24.12 4.48 -4.09
N LYS A 154 -24.28 3.64 -3.06
CA LYS A 154 -23.79 3.91 -1.70
C LYS A 154 -22.26 4.06 -1.63
N LYS A 155 -21.52 3.25 -2.36
CA LYS A 155 -20.05 3.33 -2.44
C LYS A 155 -19.58 4.55 -3.23
N GLN A 156 -20.35 4.98 -4.24
CA GLN A 156 -20.08 6.22 -4.97
C GLN A 156 -20.19 7.44 -4.06
N ASP A 157 -21.20 7.49 -3.20
CA ASP A 157 -21.40 8.60 -2.26
C ASP A 157 -20.33 8.64 -1.17
N GLU A 158 -19.93 7.49 -0.63
CA GLU A 158 -18.84 7.39 0.36
C GLU A 158 -17.47 7.81 -0.25
N MET A 159 -17.19 7.37 -1.47
CA MET A 159 -15.98 7.73 -2.19
C MET A 159 -15.95 9.21 -2.57
N ARG A 160 -17.10 9.75 -2.99
CA ARG A 160 -17.27 11.17 -3.30
C ARG A 160 -17.02 12.03 -2.06
N LYS A 161 -17.59 11.66 -0.90
CA LYS A 161 -17.31 12.32 0.38
C LYS A 161 -15.84 12.28 0.74
N SER A 162 -15.18 11.13 0.57
CA SER A 162 -13.75 10.97 0.84
C SER A 162 -12.88 11.84 -0.08
N LEU A 163 -13.23 11.93 -1.38
CA LEU A 163 -12.54 12.81 -2.32
C LEU A 163 -12.73 14.30 -1.97
N PHE A 164 -13.94 14.70 -1.60
CA PHE A 164 -14.19 16.07 -1.14
C PHE A 164 -13.43 16.40 0.13
N ALA A 165 -13.41 15.49 1.12
CA ALA A 165 -12.61 15.65 2.34
C ALA A 165 -11.10 15.74 2.08
N MET A 166 -10.61 15.15 0.98
CA MET A 166 -9.20 15.26 0.56
C MET A 166 -8.91 16.56 -0.20
N ALA A 167 -9.86 17.08 -0.95
CA ALA A 167 -9.71 18.22 -1.83
C ALA A 167 -9.99 19.56 -1.13
N SER A 168 -10.82 19.58 -0.09
CA SER A 168 -11.20 20.80 0.63
C SER A 168 -10.64 20.77 2.05
N GLU A 169 -9.96 21.83 2.45
CA GLU A 169 -9.64 22.10 3.86
C GLU A 169 -10.90 22.53 4.65
N LYS A 170 -12.04 22.69 3.96
CA LYS A 170 -13.31 23.17 4.52
C LYS A 170 -14.28 22.01 4.73
N THR A 171 -14.97 22.04 5.84
CA THR A 171 -16.02 21.07 6.18
C THR A 171 -17.27 21.29 5.32
N ASP A 172 -18.11 20.26 5.16
CA ASP A 172 -19.40 20.36 4.44
C ASP A 172 -20.29 21.50 4.98
N LEU A 173 -20.18 21.79 6.29
CA LEU A 173 -20.89 22.90 6.95
C LEU A 173 -20.38 24.27 6.49
N GLU A 174 -19.07 24.43 6.38
CA GLU A 174 -18.46 25.69 5.90
C GLU A 174 -18.75 25.92 4.43
N ILE A 175 -18.78 24.86 3.62
CA ILE A 175 -19.16 24.93 2.20
C ILE A 175 -20.66 25.30 2.07
N ALA A 176 -21.52 24.71 2.90
CA ALA A 176 -22.94 25.03 2.92
C ALA A 176 -23.21 26.47 3.39
N GLN A 177 -22.44 27.00 4.34
CA GLN A 177 -22.50 28.39 4.77
C GLN A 177 -22.06 29.35 3.68
N MET A 178 -20.95 29.08 3.00
CA MET A 178 -20.46 29.89 1.87
C MET A 178 -21.47 29.92 0.71
N ASN A 179 -22.16 28.81 0.44
CA ASN A 179 -23.20 28.76 -0.60
C ASN A 179 -24.45 29.56 -0.21
N LYS A 180 -24.78 29.65 1.09
CA LYS A 180 -25.86 30.53 1.57
C LYS A 180 -25.50 32.00 1.47
N GLU A 181 -24.28 32.36 1.90
CA GLU A 181 -23.79 33.76 1.80
C GLU A 181 -23.70 34.24 0.34
N THR A 182 -23.33 33.34 -0.60
CA THR A 182 -23.36 33.67 -2.05
C THR A 182 -24.76 33.73 -2.65
N ALA A 183 -25.72 32.98 -2.11
CA ALA A 183 -27.15 33.06 -2.56
C ALA A 183 -27.86 34.30 -2.05
N ASP A 184 -27.46 34.83 -0.89
CA ASP A 184 -28.05 36.06 -0.32
C ASP A 184 -27.49 37.35 -0.94
N VAL A 185 -26.47 37.26 -1.80
CA VAL A 185 -25.80 38.39 -2.50
C VAL A 185 -26.22 38.46 -3.98
N ALA A 186 -26.96 37.48 -4.50
CA ALA A 186 -27.48 37.41 -5.88
C ALA A 186 -28.99 37.70 -5.95
#